data_af27ed5e9a48681dd0564f4f31fb941e
#
_entry.id   af27ed5e9a48681dd0564f4f31fb941e
#
_cell.length_a   1.000
_cell.length_b   1.000
_cell.length_c   1.000
_cell.angle_alpha   90.00
_cell.angle_beta   90.00
_cell.angle_gamma   90.00
#
_symmetry.space_group_name_H-M   'P 1'
#
loop_
_entity.id
_entity.type
_entity.pdbx_description
1 polymer ?
#
loop_
_entity_poly.entity_id
_entity_poly.type
_entity_poly.pdbx_seq_one_letter_code
_entity_poly.pdbx_strand_id
1 'polypeptide(L)'
;SLHDALPISGVPHSLIEWHGHNDFYKAVVNSTTAWLYGCSGVNTSLFGIGERTGNTPLEAMVFEYAQLRGNLNGMDTTVITELAEYYEKEIGYHIPPRTPFVGKNFNVTRAGIHADGLLKNEEIYNIFDTEKFLNRPVLCAVSNTSGLAGIAHWINSYYKLSPEKQFKKSDLLIHELKKWVDDEYENGRVTVLTDEELIREIKKVCVILH
;
A
#
# COMPACT_ATOMS: atom_id res chain seq x y z
N SER A 1 -7.69 23.42 22.45
CA SER A 1 -7.28 22.01 22.37
C SER A 1 -8.38 21.10 22.90
N LEU A 2 -8.37 19.82 22.57
CA LEU A 2 -9.28 18.80 23.16
C LEU A 2 -9.19 18.78 24.70
N HIS A 3 -8.03 19.05 25.24
CA HIS A 3 -7.78 19.17 26.68
C HIS A 3 -8.64 20.24 27.34
N ASP A 4 -8.92 21.32 26.65
CA ASP A 4 -9.65 22.46 27.20
C ASP A 4 -11.14 22.39 26.87
N ALA A 5 -11.50 21.87 25.70
CA ALA A 5 -12.90 21.85 25.28
C ALA A 5 -13.76 20.87 26.11
N LEU A 6 -13.27 19.70 26.46
CA LEU A 6 -14.01 18.67 27.19
C LEU A 6 -14.35 19.09 28.64
N PRO A 7 -13.40 19.55 29.47
CA PRO A 7 -13.69 20.03 30.82
C PRO A 7 -14.52 21.32 30.86
N ILE A 8 -14.32 22.21 29.90
CA ILE A 8 -14.97 23.53 29.87
C ILE A 8 -16.43 23.44 29.42
N SER A 9 -16.74 22.54 28.48
CA SER A 9 -18.10 22.42 27.93
C SER A 9 -19.13 21.81 28.91
N GLY A 10 -18.67 21.06 29.90
CA GLY A 10 -19.53 20.28 30.79
C GLY A 10 -20.28 19.14 30.10
N VAL A 11 -20.04 18.90 28.82
CA VAL A 11 -20.62 17.78 28.07
C VAL A 11 -19.83 16.51 28.38
N PRO A 12 -20.49 15.39 28.73
CA PRO A 12 -19.79 14.13 28.89
C PRO A 12 -19.02 13.75 27.63
N HIS A 13 -17.74 13.40 27.76
CA HIS A 13 -16.88 13.04 26.62
C HIS A 13 -17.43 11.88 25.79
N SER A 14 -18.23 10.98 26.38
CA SER A 14 -18.93 9.89 25.67
C SER A 14 -20.04 10.38 24.71
N LEU A 15 -20.41 11.64 24.75
CA LEU A 15 -21.38 12.28 23.84
C LEU A 15 -20.70 13.23 22.83
N ILE A 16 -19.37 13.26 22.81
CA ILE A 16 -18.60 14.13 21.93
C ILE A 16 -18.02 13.33 20.80
N GLU A 17 -18.20 13.82 19.57
CA GLU A 17 -17.55 13.32 18.38
C GLU A 17 -16.50 14.32 17.88
N TRP A 18 -15.43 13.80 17.29
CA TRP A 18 -14.38 14.60 16.67
C TRP A 18 -14.59 14.67 15.17
N HIS A 19 -14.49 15.88 14.62
CA HIS A 19 -14.36 16.12 13.19
C HIS A 19 -13.13 16.98 12.92
N GLY A 20 -12.26 16.53 12.02
CA GLY A 20 -11.02 17.23 11.70
C GLY A 20 -10.67 17.20 10.22
N HIS A 21 -9.96 18.25 9.80
CA HIS A 21 -9.37 18.36 8.47
C HIS A 21 -7.87 18.14 8.49
N ASN A 22 -7.29 17.86 7.31
CA ASN A 22 -5.90 17.44 7.17
C ASN A 22 -4.93 18.58 6.80
N ASP A 23 -5.28 19.83 7.11
CA ASP A 23 -4.53 21.03 6.68
C ASP A 23 -3.04 21.00 7.06
N PHE A 24 -2.70 20.37 8.17
CA PHE A 24 -1.30 20.20 8.65
C PHE A 24 -0.89 18.72 8.72
N TYR A 25 -1.47 17.83 7.94
CA TYR A 25 -1.23 16.38 7.98
C TYR A 25 -1.52 15.76 9.37
N LYS A 26 -2.42 16.33 10.15
CA LYS A 26 -2.71 15.90 11.53
C LYS A 26 -4.11 15.31 11.71
N ALA A 27 -4.86 15.10 10.63
CA ALA A 27 -6.22 14.59 10.75
C ALA A 27 -6.25 13.26 11.52
N VAL A 28 -5.44 12.28 11.12
CA VAL A 28 -5.39 10.95 11.77
C VAL A 28 -4.94 11.06 13.22
N VAL A 29 -3.80 11.70 13.49
CA VAL A 29 -3.26 11.81 14.84
C VAL A 29 -4.18 12.55 15.79
N ASN A 30 -4.87 13.59 15.31
CA ASN A 30 -5.86 14.31 16.12
C ASN A 30 -7.09 13.46 16.41
N SER A 31 -7.56 12.68 15.44
CA SER A 31 -8.68 11.74 15.60
C SER A 31 -8.36 10.62 16.58
N THR A 32 -7.18 10.02 16.47
CA THR A 32 -6.66 9.04 17.42
C THR A 32 -6.55 9.64 18.81
N THR A 33 -6.04 10.85 18.93
CA THR A 33 -5.96 11.57 20.20
C THR A 33 -7.34 11.80 20.78
N ALA A 34 -8.34 12.18 19.95
CA ALA A 34 -9.72 12.35 20.40
C ALA A 34 -10.28 11.07 21.04
N TRP A 35 -10.04 9.89 20.45
CA TRP A 35 -10.40 8.62 21.05
C TRP A 35 -9.70 8.36 22.38
N LEU A 36 -8.37 8.60 22.42
CA LEU A 36 -7.60 8.41 23.67
C LEU A 36 -8.08 9.32 24.81
N TYR A 37 -8.63 10.49 24.47
CA TYR A 37 -9.24 11.40 25.44
C TYR A 37 -10.74 11.17 25.64
N GLY A 38 -11.30 10.08 25.11
CA GLY A 38 -12.63 9.59 25.44
C GLY A 38 -13.77 10.10 24.55
N CYS A 39 -13.50 10.70 23.39
CA CYS A 39 -14.54 10.96 22.41
C CYS A 39 -15.22 9.65 21.99
N SER A 40 -16.54 9.68 21.87
CA SER A 40 -17.35 8.52 21.50
C SER A 40 -17.15 8.08 20.06
N GLY A 41 -16.82 9.02 19.18
CA GLY A 41 -16.62 8.78 17.77
C GLY A 41 -15.71 9.80 17.09
N VAL A 42 -15.25 9.44 15.89
CA VAL A 42 -14.55 10.34 14.98
C VAL A 42 -15.24 10.30 13.62
N ASN A 43 -15.45 11.46 13.02
CA ASN A 43 -16.01 11.55 11.68
C ASN A 43 -14.91 11.34 10.65
N THR A 44 -15.15 10.46 9.70
CA THR A 44 -14.20 10.08 8.67
C THR A 44 -14.85 10.09 7.30
N SER A 45 -14.04 10.04 6.25
CA SER A 45 -14.48 9.83 4.88
C SER A 45 -13.57 8.81 4.19
N LEU A 46 -14.08 8.11 3.17
CA LEU A 46 -13.27 7.22 2.35
C LEU A 46 -12.13 8.04 1.73
N PHE A 47 -10.89 7.54 1.85
CA PHE A 47 -9.66 8.13 1.31
C PHE A 47 -9.40 9.57 1.78
N GLY A 48 -10.05 9.99 2.86
CA GLY A 48 -9.95 11.35 3.34
C GLY A 48 -10.61 12.39 2.43
N ILE A 49 -11.51 12.00 1.53
CA ILE A 49 -12.18 12.92 0.62
C ILE A 49 -12.95 13.96 1.43
N GLY A 50 -12.74 15.25 1.13
CA GLY A 50 -13.38 16.36 1.82
C GLY A 50 -12.88 17.70 1.33
N GLU A 51 -13.38 18.75 1.95
CA GLU A 51 -13.02 20.14 1.62
C GLU A 51 -11.55 20.43 1.93
N ARG A 52 -10.97 21.40 1.25
CA ARG A 52 -9.58 21.86 1.36
C ARG A 52 -8.58 20.72 1.17
N THR A 53 -7.94 20.28 2.25
CA THR A 53 -6.94 19.21 2.25
C THR A 53 -7.53 17.82 2.58
N GLY A 54 -8.84 17.75 2.72
CA GLY A 54 -9.57 16.54 3.05
C GLY A 54 -9.83 16.35 4.55
N ASN A 55 -10.52 15.28 4.85
CA ASN A 55 -10.90 14.84 6.20
C ASN A 55 -9.99 13.74 6.72
N THR A 56 -10.31 13.22 7.89
CA THR A 56 -9.66 12.01 8.40
C THR A 56 -10.03 10.80 7.55
N PRO A 57 -9.06 10.08 6.96
CA PRO A 57 -9.33 8.88 6.17
C PRO A 57 -9.91 7.74 7.02
N LEU A 58 -11.00 7.13 6.56
CA LEU A 58 -11.65 6.00 7.26
C LEU A 58 -10.70 4.82 7.40
N GLU A 59 -10.01 4.46 6.32
CA GLU A 59 -9.08 3.33 6.30
C GLU A 59 -7.95 3.51 7.32
N ALA A 60 -7.45 4.73 7.49
CA ALA A 60 -6.44 5.01 8.50
C ALA A 60 -6.99 4.77 9.92
N MET A 61 -8.21 5.21 10.21
CA MET A 61 -8.82 5.05 11.52
C MET A 61 -9.21 3.60 11.84
N VAL A 62 -9.51 2.78 10.83
CA VAL A 62 -9.70 1.33 10.99
C VAL A 62 -8.40 0.67 11.47
N PHE A 63 -7.26 1.02 10.89
CA PHE A 63 -5.96 0.49 11.32
C PHE A 63 -5.49 1.08 12.66
N GLU A 64 -5.76 2.36 12.94
CA GLU A 64 -5.54 2.95 14.27
C GLU A 64 -6.34 2.21 15.34
N TYR A 65 -7.62 1.91 15.07
CA TYR A 65 -8.45 1.10 15.97
C TYR A 65 -7.84 -0.28 16.20
N ALA A 66 -7.43 -0.96 15.14
CA ALA A 66 -6.81 -2.28 15.24
C ALA A 66 -5.53 -2.27 16.09
N GLN A 67 -4.68 -1.26 15.93
CA GLN A 67 -3.46 -1.10 16.72
C GLN A 67 -3.77 -0.85 18.21
N LEU A 68 -4.71 0.04 18.50
CA LEU A 68 -5.08 0.37 19.88
C LEU A 68 -5.80 -0.78 20.61
N ARG A 69 -6.56 -1.60 19.88
CA ARG A 69 -7.35 -2.72 20.46
C ARG A 69 -6.65 -4.08 20.33
N GLY A 70 -5.61 -4.18 19.51
CA GLY A 70 -4.93 -5.44 19.23
C GLY A 70 -5.72 -6.39 18.32
N ASN A 71 -6.83 -5.95 17.73
CA ASN A 71 -7.65 -6.74 16.82
C ASN A 71 -8.58 -5.86 15.98
N LEU A 72 -9.11 -6.41 14.89
CA LEU A 72 -10.04 -5.74 13.97
C LEU A 72 -11.52 -5.84 14.39
N ASN A 73 -11.84 -6.54 15.47
CA ASN A 73 -13.22 -6.74 15.96
C ASN A 73 -14.20 -7.20 14.86
N GLY A 74 -13.75 -8.11 14.01
CA GLY A 74 -14.55 -8.68 12.91
C GLY A 74 -14.66 -7.81 11.65
N MET A 75 -14.00 -6.66 11.58
CA MET A 75 -13.94 -5.85 10.36
C MET A 75 -13.10 -6.56 9.29
N ASP A 76 -13.66 -6.67 8.08
CA ASP A 76 -12.94 -7.12 6.90
C ASP A 76 -12.26 -5.92 6.22
N THR A 77 -10.95 -5.85 6.36
CA THR A 77 -10.17 -4.73 5.80
C THR A 77 -9.76 -4.95 4.34
N THR A 78 -9.96 -6.15 3.78
CA THR A 78 -9.67 -6.42 2.35
C THR A 78 -10.58 -5.60 1.43
N VAL A 79 -11.78 -5.26 1.89
CA VAL A 79 -12.74 -4.39 1.19
C VAL A 79 -12.20 -2.99 0.90
N ILE A 80 -11.19 -2.52 1.65
CA ILE A 80 -10.54 -1.22 1.41
C ILE A 80 -9.92 -1.17 0.02
N THR A 81 -9.28 -2.27 -0.39
CA THR A 81 -8.70 -2.39 -1.75
C THR A 81 -9.78 -2.38 -2.83
N GLU A 82 -10.87 -3.12 -2.63
CA GLU A 82 -11.99 -3.16 -3.57
C GLU A 82 -12.66 -1.78 -3.73
N LEU A 83 -12.84 -1.05 -2.62
CA LEU A 83 -13.34 0.31 -2.64
C LEU A 83 -12.42 1.27 -3.39
N ALA A 84 -11.10 1.17 -3.17
CA ALA A 84 -10.13 2.00 -3.89
C ALA A 84 -10.20 1.74 -5.41
N GLU A 85 -10.25 0.48 -5.82
CA GLU A 85 -10.40 0.11 -7.22
C GLU A 85 -11.72 0.61 -7.83
N TYR A 86 -12.82 0.49 -7.09
CA TYR A 86 -14.14 0.99 -7.51
C TYR A 86 -14.12 2.51 -7.71
N TYR A 87 -13.54 3.25 -6.77
CA TYR A 87 -13.46 4.71 -6.87
C TYR A 87 -12.61 5.17 -8.06
N GLU A 88 -11.50 4.48 -8.35
CA GLU A 88 -10.69 4.80 -9.53
C GLU A 88 -11.40 4.45 -10.84
N LYS A 89 -12.01 3.26 -10.95
CA LYS A 89 -12.58 2.76 -12.20
C LYS A 89 -13.96 3.33 -12.52
N GLU A 90 -14.85 3.37 -11.52
CA GLU A 90 -16.27 3.69 -11.74
C GLU A 90 -16.58 5.16 -11.44
N ILE A 91 -15.89 5.77 -10.47
CA ILE A 91 -16.10 7.16 -10.08
C ILE A 91 -15.10 8.10 -10.77
N GLY A 92 -13.97 7.56 -11.23
CA GLY A 92 -12.90 8.36 -11.83
C GLY A 92 -12.10 9.18 -10.80
N TYR A 93 -12.15 8.79 -9.53
CA TYR A 93 -11.38 9.46 -8.48
C TYR A 93 -9.93 8.99 -8.54
N HIS A 94 -9.00 9.93 -8.73
CA HIS A 94 -7.57 9.59 -8.78
C HIS A 94 -6.96 9.51 -7.38
N ILE A 95 -6.55 8.31 -6.97
CA ILE A 95 -5.83 8.08 -5.72
C ILE A 95 -4.33 8.27 -5.97
N PRO A 96 -3.63 9.20 -5.26
CA PRO A 96 -2.20 9.35 -5.41
C PRO A 96 -1.47 8.02 -5.15
N PRO A 97 -0.48 7.63 -5.98
CA PRO A 97 0.10 6.28 -5.92
C PRO A 97 0.71 5.86 -4.59
N ARG A 98 1.08 6.80 -3.73
CA ARG A 98 1.69 6.54 -2.42
C ARG A 98 0.75 6.83 -1.24
N THR A 99 -0.54 7.00 -1.49
CA THR A 99 -1.50 7.15 -0.40
C THR A 99 -1.46 5.91 0.49
N PRO A 100 -1.30 6.06 1.80
CA PRO A 100 -1.27 4.92 2.71
C PRO A 100 -2.47 3.99 2.51
N PHE A 101 -2.26 2.69 2.61
CA PHE A 101 -3.25 1.60 2.47
C PHE A 101 -3.83 1.41 1.06
N VAL A 102 -4.10 2.47 0.31
CA VAL A 102 -4.90 2.43 -0.93
C VAL A 102 -4.15 2.79 -2.20
N GLY A 103 -3.07 3.55 -2.13
CA GLY A 103 -2.27 3.92 -3.30
C GLY A 103 -1.63 2.70 -3.96
N LYS A 104 -1.55 2.68 -5.28
CA LYS A 104 -1.00 1.52 -6.03
C LYS A 104 0.45 1.17 -5.68
N ASN A 105 1.22 2.12 -5.12
CA ASN A 105 2.62 1.96 -4.77
C ASN A 105 2.89 2.08 -3.25
N PHE A 106 1.86 2.01 -2.39
CA PHE A 106 2.06 2.24 -0.96
C PHE A 106 2.94 1.16 -0.31
N ASN A 107 2.89 -0.08 -0.80
CA ASN A 107 3.65 -1.22 -0.31
C ASN A 107 4.73 -1.70 -1.32
N VAL A 108 5.14 -0.83 -2.26
CA VAL A 108 6.17 -1.16 -3.25
C VAL A 108 7.55 -0.79 -2.72
N THR A 109 8.45 -1.77 -2.63
CA THR A 109 9.87 -1.55 -2.36
C THR A 109 10.71 -1.54 -3.64
N ARG A 110 11.83 -0.82 -3.63
CA ARG A 110 12.71 -0.66 -4.81
C ARG A 110 14.11 -1.20 -4.62
N ALA A 111 14.52 -1.51 -3.40
CA ALA A 111 15.88 -1.91 -3.13
C ALA A 111 16.03 -3.44 -3.16
N GLY A 112 16.99 -3.95 -3.94
CA GLY A 112 17.24 -5.38 -4.07
C GLY A 112 17.55 -6.09 -2.75
N ILE A 113 18.26 -5.42 -1.82
CA ILE A 113 18.51 -5.94 -0.47
C ILE A 113 17.21 -6.06 0.33
N HIS A 114 16.30 -5.11 0.17
CA HIS A 114 15.00 -5.14 0.82
C HIS A 114 14.09 -6.23 0.25
N ALA A 115 14.20 -6.51 -1.07
CA ALA A 115 13.45 -7.57 -1.71
C ALA A 115 13.76 -8.97 -1.12
N ASP A 116 15.04 -9.28 -0.87
CA ASP A 116 15.41 -10.56 -0.26
C ASP A 116 14.94 -10.70 1.20
N GLY A 117 14.90 -9.58 1.93
CA GLY A 117 14.31 -9.51 3.28
C GLY A 117 12.80 -9.75 3.27
N LEU A 118 12.09 -9.05 2.40
CA LEU A 118 10.63 -9.17 2.23
C LEU A 118 10.19 -10.59 1.82
N LEU A 119 10.98 -11.26 0.96
CA LEU A 119 10.72 -12.66 0.56
C LEU A 119 10.82 -13.64 1.73
N LYS A 120 11.54 -13.27 2.77
CA LYS A 120 11.71 -14.10 3.98
C LYS A 120 10.68 -13.77 5.05
N ASN A 121 10.39 -12.51 5.26
CA ASN A 121 9.36 -12.03 6.18
C ASN A 121 8.96 -10.61 5.80
N GLU A 122 7.70 -10.42 5.41
CA GLU A 122 7.14 -9.11 5.02
C GLU A 122 7.24 -8.08 6.15
N GLU A 123 7.05 -8.49 7.40
CA GLU A 123 7.05 -7.62 8.58
C GLU A 123 8.42 -6.98 8.89
N ILE A 124 9.49 -7.37 8.17
CA ILE A 124 10.81 -6.70 8.28
C ILE A 124 10.73 -5.26 7.77
N TYR A 125 9.87 -4.97 6.79
CA TYR A 125 9.73 -3.66 6.16
C TYR A 125 8.35 -3.05 6.25
N ASN A 126 7.30 -3.87 6.26
CA ASN A 126 5.94 -3.44 6.45
C ASN A 126 5.54 -3.56 7.91
N ILE A 127 4.79 -2.60 8.42
CA ILE A 127 4.32 -2.59 9.82
C ILE A 127 3.28 -3.71 10.06
N PHE A 128 2.72 -4.26 8.99
CA PHE A 128 1.74 -5.34 9.01
C PHE A 128 1.76 -6.10 7.67
N ASP A 129 1.20 -7.30 7.67
CA ASP A 129 1.03 -8.16 6.50
C ASP A 129 -0.02 -7.56 5.55
N THR A 130 0.43 -6.94 4.45
CA THR A 130 -0.44 -6.24 3.50
C THR A 130 -1.26 -7.19 2.63
N GLU A 131 -0.79 -8.42 2.42
CA GLU A 131 -1.56 -9.46 1.72
C GLU A 131 -2.75 -9.89 2.57
N LYS A 132 -2.50 -10.22 3.83
CA LYS A 132 -3.54 -10.68 4.77
C LYS A 132 -4.61 -9.63 5.03
N PHE A 133 -4.21 -8.37 5.27
CA PHE A 133 -5.15 -7.34 5.72
C PHE A 133 -5.75 -6.51 4.61
N LEU A 134 -5.13 -6.46 3.43
CA LEU A 134 -5.59 -5.65 2.31
C LEU A 134 -5.74 -6.44 1.00
N ASN A 135 -5.48 -7.74 1.00
CA ASN A 135 -5.39 -8.56 -0.22
C ASN A 135 -4.42 -7.95 -1.25
N ARG A 136 -3.31 -7.37 -0.75
CA ARG A 136 -2.30 -6.68 -1.55
C ARG A 136 -0.91 -7.21 -1.23
N PRO A 137 -0.44 -8.24 -1.96
CA PRO A 137 0.91 -8.75 -1.77
C PRO A 137 1.94 -7.65 -2.02
N VAL A 138 3.05 -7.72 -1.29
CA VAL A 138 4.17 -6.78 -1.47
C VAL A 138 4.72 -6.88 -2.87
N LEU A 139 4.92 -5.73 -3.50
CA LEU A 139 5.53 -5.64 -4.81
C LEU A 139 6.97 -5.13 -4.70
N CYS A 140 7.87 -5.79 -5.42
CA CYS A 140 9.24 -5.32 -5.60
C CYS A 140 9.39 -4.71 -6.98
N ALA A 141 9.60 -3.39 -7.04
CA ALA A 141 9.87 -2.75 -8.33
C ALA A 141 11.22 -3.23 -8.88
N VAL A 142 11.26 -3.47 -10.18
CA VAL A 142 12.47 -3.92 -10.87
C VAL A 142 13.36 -2.72 -11.24
N SER A 143 14.64 -2.81 -10.87
CA SER A 143 15.67 -1.80 -11.13
C SER A 143 17.03 -2.46 -11.38
N ASN A 144 18.09 -1.66 -11.58
CA ASN A 144 19.47 -2.14 -11.70
C ASN A 144 19.94 -2.99 -10.51
N THR A 145 19.39 -2.77 -9.33
CA THR A 145 19.73 -3.53 -8.13
C THR A 145 18.94 -4.84 -7.98
N SER A 146 18.00 -5.10 -8.88
CA SER A 146 17.17 -6.31 -8.84
C SER A 146 17.94 -7.52 -9.34
N GLY A 147 18.10 -8.54 -8.50
CA GLY A 147 18.63 -9.84 -8.90
C GLY A 147 17.56 -10.73 -9.54
N LEU A 148 17.96 -11.92 -10.02
CA LEU A 148 17.05 -12.91 -10.64
C LEU A 148 15.85 -13.25 -9.74
N ALA A 149 16.07 -13.36 -8.42
CA ALA A 149 14.98 -13.64 -7.47
C ALA A 149 13.95 -12.50 -7.40
N GLY A 150 14.38 -11.23 -7.46
CA GLY A 150 13.49 -10.06 -7.47
C GLY A 150 12.64 -9.99 -8.72
N ILE A 151 13.21 -10.31 -9.90
CA ILE A 151 12.47 -10.35 -11.18
C ILE A 151 11.45 -11.49 -11.15
N ALA A 152 11.84 -12.68 -10.73
CA ALA A 152 10.92 -13.82 -10.57
C ALA A 152 9.77 -13.49 -9.62
N HIS A 153 10.08 -12.87 -8.48
CA HIS A 153 9.06 -12.44 -7.52
C HIS A 153 8.08 -11.42 -8.13
N TRP A 154 8.60 -10.42 -8.85
CA TRP A 154 7.74 -9.44 -9.51
C TRP A 154 6.74 -10.11 -10.47
N ILE A 155 7.20 -11.02 -11.33
CA ILE A 155 6.33 -11.77 -12.26
C ILE A 155 5.27 -12.56 -11.50
N ASN A 156 5.69 -13.34 -10.50
CA ASN A 156 4.81 -14.21 -9.73
C ASN A 156 3.72 -13.41 -9.01
N SER A 157 4.08 -12.29 -8.41
CA SER A 157 3.15 -11.39 -7.70
C SER A 157 2.25 -10.65 -8.67
N TYR A 158 2.78 -10.11 -9.77
CA TYR A 158 2.00 -9.35 -10.74
C TYR A 158 0.91 -10.20 -11.39
N TYR A 159 1.26 -11.43 -11.80
CA TYR A 159 0.31 -12.38 -12.43
C TYR A 159 -0.45 -13.24 -11.42
N LYS A 160 -0.23 -13.05 -10.12
CA LYS A 160 -0.85 -13.83 -9.02
C LYS A 160 -0.74 -15.34 -9.29
N LEU A 161 0.47 -15.81 -9.62
CA LEU A 161 0.69 -17.19 -10.01
C LEU A 161 0.60 -18.14 -8.81
N SER A 162 -0.15 -19.23 -8.97
CA SER A 162 -0.20 -20.28 -7.95
C SER A 162 1.18 -20.93 -7.76
N PRO A 163 1.49 -21.50 -6.57
CA PRO A 163 2.82 -22.02 -6.24
C PRO A 163 3.43 -22.95 -7.29
N GLU A 164 2.58 -23.75 -7.97
CA GLU A 164 3.00 -24.73 -8.98
C GLU A 164 3.40 -24.07 -10.31
N LYS A 165 2.93 -22.84 -10.56
CA LYS A 165 3.15 -22.08 -11.79
C LYS A 165 4.17 -20.96 -11.64
N GLN A 166 4.74 -20.80 -10.44
CA GLN A 166 5.68 -19.75 -10.18
C GLN A 166 7.00 -19.93 -10.91
N PHE A 167 7.47 -18.87 -11.52
CA PHE A 167 8.82 -18.80 -12.09
C PHE A 167 9.87 -18.83 -10.99
N LYS A 168 10.96 -19.56 -11.27
CA LYS A 168 12.13 -19.66 -10.40
C LYS A 168 13.28 -18.84 -11.00
N LYS A 169 14.21 -18.44 -10.14
CA LYS A 169 15.43 -17.72 -10.57
C LYS A 169 16.27 -18.45 -11.62
N SER A 170 16.07 -19.78 -11.78
CA SER A 170 16.75 -20.61 -12.77
C SER A 170 16.11 -20.62 -14.14
N ASP A 171 14.92 -20.06 -14.30
CA ASP A 171 14.17 -20.15 -15.54
C ASP A 171 14.72 -19.21 -16.59
N LEU A 172 14.76 -19.65 -17.83
CA LEU A 172 15.37 -18.93 -18.96
C LEU A 172 14.74 -17.55 -19.12
N LEU A 173 13.42 -17.43 -19.01
CA LEU A 173 12.71 -16.14 -19.07
C LEU A 173 13.31 -15.13 -18.08
N ILE A 174 13.60 -15.57 -16.85
CA ILE A 174 14.13 -14.69 -15.81
C ILE A 174 15.54 -14.21 -16.16
N HIS A 175 16.37 -15.07 -16.74
CA HIS A 175 17.71 -14.71 -17.19
C HIS A 175 17.69 -13.72 -18.35
N GLU A 176 16.83 -13.93 -19.34
CA GLU A 176 16.69 -13.01 -20.47
C GLU A 176 16.17 -11.63 -20.03
N LEU A 177 15.18 -11.61 -19.13
CA LEU A 177 14.70 -10.35 -18.55
C LEU A 177 15.79 -9.64 -17.74
N LYS A 178 16.58 -10.38 -16.96
CA LYS A 178 17.69 -9.78 -16.19
C LYS A 178 18.70 -9.12 -17.13
N LYS A 179 19.05 -9.80 -18.21
CA LYS A 179 19.96 -9.25 -19.23
C LYS A 179 19.40 -7.95 -19.81
N TRP A 180 18.14 -7.95 -20.23
CA TRP A 180 17.49 -6.74 -20.72
C TRP A 180 17.46 -5.62 -19.67
N VAL A 181 17.17 -5.93 -18.41
CA VAL A 181 17.23 -4.95 -17.32
C VAL A 181 18.62 -4.33 -17.23
N ASP A 182 19.68 -5.14 -17.25
CA ASP A 182 21.06 -4.65 -17.17
C ASP A 182 21.40 -3.76 -18.36
N ASP A 183 21.04 -4.19 -19.57
CA ASP A 183 21.25 -3.42 -20.81
C ASP A 183 20.56 -2.04 -20.76
N GLU A 184 19.31 -1.95 -20.23
CA GLU A 184 18.61 -0.68 -20.06
C GLU A 184 19.39 0.31 -19.16
N TYR A 185 19.96 -0.18 -18.06
CA TYR A 185 20.72 0.68 -17.14
C TYR A 185 22.13 0.98 -17.63
N GLU A 186 22.79 0.08 -18.33
CA GLU A 186 24.06 0.32 -19.00
C GLU A 186 23.90 1.39 -20.11
N ASN A 187 22.74 1.45 -20.76
CA ASN A 187 22.39 2.47 -21.74
C ASN A 187 21.94 3.81 -21.12
N GLY A 188 22.12 3.99 -19.82
CA GLY A 188 21.93 5.28 -19.11
C GLY A 188 20.58 5.48 -18.47
N ARG A 189 19.77 4.45 -18.32
CA ARG A 189 18.51 4.53 -17.56
C ARG A 189 18.78 4.83 -16.09
N VAL A 190 18.02 5.78 -15.51
CA VAL A 190 18.11 6.18 -14.09
C VAL A 190 16.80 5.94 -13.32
N THR A 191 15.70 5.60 -14.02
CA THR A 191 14.39 5.35 -13.41
C THR A 191 14.13 3.86 -13.24
N VAL A 192 13.28 3.48 -12.28
CA VAL A 192 12.79 2.10 -12.19
C VAL A 192 11.99 1.74 -13.44
N LEU A 193 11.97 0.45 -13.78
CA LEU A 193 11.14 -0.08 -14.85
C LEU A 193 9.66 -0.02 -14.44
N THR A 194 8.80 0.40 -15.36
CA THR A 194 7.35 0.37 -15.12
C THR A 194 6.79 -1.02 -15.40
N ASP A 195 5.61 -1.30 -14.86
CA ASP A 195 4.93 -2.57 -15.11
C ASP A 195 4.65 -2.77 -16.59
N GLU A 196 4.27 -1.70 -17.32
CA GLU A 196 4.01 -1.75 -18.75
C GLU A 196 5.25 -2.10 -19.57
N GLU A 197 6.42 -1.58 -19.17
CA GLU A 197 7.70 -1.91 -19.81
C GLU A 197 8.05 -3.38 -19.60
N LEU A 198 7.93 -3.85 -18.36
CA LEU A 198 8.19 -5.25 -18.01
C LEU A 198 7.24 -6.21 -18.73
N ILE A 199 5.95 -5.92 -18.77
CA ILE A 199 4.95 -6.74 -19.49
C ILE A 199 5.27 -6.79 -20.99
N ARG A 200 5.63 -5.65 -21.58
CA ARG A 200 5.99 -5.59 -23.00
C ARG A 200 7.20 -6.47 -23.28
N GLU A 201 8.23 -6.42 -22.44
CA GLU A 201 9.43 -7.21 -22.63
C GLU A 201 9.19 -8.71 -22.40
N ILE A 202 8.43 -9.08 -21.37
CA ILE A 202 8.01 -10.47 -21.16
C ILE A 202 7.33 -11.04 -22.41
N LYS A 203 6.42 -10.28 -23.02
CA LYS A 203 5.74 -10.73 -24.25
C LYS A 203 6.72 -10.96 -25.40
N LYS A 204 7.72 -10.11 -25.59
CA LYS A 204 8.75 -10.29 -26.62
C LYS A 204 9.59 -11.54 -26.36
N VAL A 205 10.09 -11.70 -25.13
CA VAL A 205 10.91 -12.85 -24.75
C VAL A 205 10.11 -14.15 -24.90
N CYS A 206 8.85 -14.18 -24.48
CA CYS A 206 8.00 -15.35 -24.68
C CYS A 206 7.80 -15.74 -26.16
N VAL A 207 7.74 -14.75 -27.06
CA VAL A 207 7.65 -15.03 -28.50
C VAL A 207 8.97 -15.58 -29.06
N ILE A 208 10.10 -15.18 -28.51
CA ILE A 208 11.43 -15.67 -28.94
C ILE A 208 11.70 -17.09 -28.44
N LEU A 209 11.12 -17.46 -27.29
CA LEU A 209 11.34 -18.76 -26.66
C LEU A 209 10.39 -19.87 -27.17
N HIS A 210 9.41 -19.51 -28.00
CA HIS A 210 8.48 -20.41 -28.71
C HIS A 210 8.80 -20.48 -30.20
#